data_817372c9a1b790188ad0b3f51fb9ecda
#
_entry.id   817372c9a1b790188ad0b3f51fb9ecda
#
_cell.length_a   1.000
_cell.length_b   1.000
_cell.length_c   1.000
_cell.angle_alpha   90.00
_cell.angle_beta   90.00
_cell.angle_gamma   90.00
#
_symmetry.space_group_name_H-M   'P 1'
#
loop_
_entity.id
_entity.type
_entity.pdbx_description
1 polymer ?
#
loop_
_entity_poly.entity_id
_entity_poly.type
_entity_poly.pdbx_seq_one_letter_code
_entity_poly.pdbx_strand_id
1 'polypeptide(L)'
;GKTSLSRFSFTCDDDSESTIPVPDIDRLMGVLKYHGEVVKLSYDNETSKVLIKSKSKQTTLIGGLSAKAFPNSQQNLLEWHKASIERAAQIKDSSYVMANGETRSPFTTITVGSEVLHDALRCDGMNGQKLNRYTFTLKDGDVVITVGDHFKGLTETTIATGYSDDNFEAVFEGGLENILKYYKGNVSLSFLDFKNEGQGTRLIMSFDNGDWVFQAGVL
;
A
#
# COMPACT_ATOMS: atom_id res chain seq x y z
N GLY A 1 -7.05 10.33 9.18
CA GLY A 1 -7.02 10.08 7.73
C GLY A 1 -6.39 8.74 7.43
N LYS A 2 -6.95 8.04 6.45
CA LYS A 2 -6.42 6.75 5.98
C LYS A 2 -5.04 7.00 5.36
N THR A 3 -4.00 6.40 5.90
CA THR A 3 -2.65 6.59 5.37
C THR A 3 -2.07 5.24 5.03
N SER A 4 -1.85 4.97 3.77
CA SER A 4 -1.00 3.91 3.27
C SER A 4 0.13 4.50 2.44
N LEU A 5 1.30 3.91 2.54
CA LEU A 5 2.48 4.26 1.76
C LEU A 5 3.05 2.97 1.19
N SER A 6 3.36 2.98 -0.10
CA SER A 6 3.94 1.82 -0.78
C SER A 6 5.21 2.23 -1.50
N ARG A 7 6.19 1.35 -1.50
CA ARG A 7 7.41 1.47 -2.29
C ARG A 7 7.45 0.32 -3.28
N PHE A 8 7.64 0.66 -4.54
CA PHE A 8 7.82 -0.28 -5.64
C PHE A 8 9.15 -0.02 -6.31
N SER A 9 9.85 -1.09 -6.67
CA SER A 9 11.09 -1.01 -7.44
C SER A 9 10.85 -1.55 -8.85
N PHE A 10 11.38 -0.87 -9.85
CA PHE A 10 11.33 -1.31 -11.23
C PHE A 10 12.63 -0.94 -11.94
N THR A 11 12.99 -1.67 -12.97
CA THR A 11 14.16 -1.36 -13.78
C THR A 11 13.83 -0.22 -14.75
N CYS A 12 14.67 0.81 -14.76
CA CYS A 12 14.56 1.94 -15.67
C CYS A 12 15.92 2.16 -16.35
N ASP A 13 15.90 2.47 -17.63
CA ASP A 13 17.12 2.76 -18.41
C ASP A 13 17.58 4.22 -18.25
N ASP A 14 16.83 5.04 -17.53
CA ASP A 14 17.09 6.45 -17.32
C ASP A 14 17.33 6.71 -15.83
N ASP A 15 18.53 7.17 -15.49
CA ASP A 15 18.94 7.53 -14.13
C ASP A 15 18.49 8.95 -13.72
N SER A 16 17.69 9.63 -14.55
CA SER A 16 17.18 10.95 -14.21
C SER A 16 16.19 10.88 -13.04
N GLU A 17 16.46 11.65 -11.99
CA GLU A 17 15.51 11.88 -10.91
C GLU A 17 14.36 12.76 -11.40
N SER A 18 13.29 12.14 -11.88
CA SER A 18 12.09 12.86 -12.30
C SER A 18 10.86 12.34 -11.57
N THR A 19 9.99 13.26 -11.17
CA THR A 19 8.71 12.93 -10.55
C THR A 19 7.60 13.15 -11.55
N ILE A 20 6.84 12.10 -11.83
CA ILE A 20 5.66 12.14 -12.69
C ILE A 20 4.42 12.02 -11.79
N PRO A 21 3.57 13.05 -11.69
CA PRO A 21 2.34 12.96 -10.90
C PRO A 21 1.32 12.08 -11.62
N VAL A 22 0.90 11.01 -10.96
CA VAL A 22 -0.10 10.06 -11.47
C VAL A 22 -1.33 10.10 -10.58
N PRO A 23 -2.44 10.70 -11.02
CA PRO A 23 -3.65 10.84 -10.21
C PRO A 23 -4.43 9.54 -10.05
N ASP A 24 -4.28 8.61 -10.99
CA ASP A 24 -5.00 7.35 -11.05
C ASP A 24 -4.04 6.23 -11.43
N ILE A 25 -3.56 5.53 -10.41
CA ILE A 25 -2.60 4.44 -10.59
C ILE A 25 -3.20 3.23 -11.30
N ASP A 26 -4.48 2.92 -11.07
CA ASP A 26 -5.14 1.78 -11.71
C ASP A 26 -5.26 2.01 -13.21
N ARG A 27 -5.60 3.24 -13.59
CA ARG A 27 -5.64 3.63 -15.00
C ARG A 27 -4.25 3.58 -15.64
N LEU A 28 -3.22 4.08 -14.97
CA LEU A 28 -1.84 3.97 -15.44
C LEU A 28 -1.46 2.50 -15.66
N MET A 29 -1.71 1.65 -14.69
CA MET A 29 -1.41 0.21 -14.78
C MET A 29 -2.16 -0.47 -15.93
N GLY A 30 -3.43 -0.12 -16.15
CA GLY A 30 -4.21 -0.59 -17.30
C GLY A 30 -3.58 -0.18 -18.64
N VAL A 31 -3.14 1.07 -18.75
CA VAL A 31 -2.47 1.59 -19.96
C VAL A 31 -1.12 0.93 -20.18
N LEU A 32 -0.31 0.76 -19.13
CA LEU A 32 1.00 0.08 -19.24
C LEU A 32 0.85 -1.36 -19.74
N LYS A 33 -0.14 -2.11 -19.22
CA LYS A 33 -0.47 -3.45 -19.73
C LYS A 33 -0.85 -3.45 -21.23
N TYR A 34 -1.59 -2.43 -21.66
CA TYR A 34 -1.97 -2.28 -23.07
C TYR A 34 -0.78 -2.00 -23.98
N HIS A 35 0.24 -1.30 -23.51
CA HIS A 35 1.42 -0.94 -24.29
C HIS A 35 2.46 -2.05 -24.45
N GLY A 36 2.53 -3.01 -23.50
CA GLY A 36 3.48 -4.10 -23.51
C GLY A 36 4.75 -3.85 -22.68
N GLU A 37 5.83 -4.52 -22.99
CA GLU A 37 6.99 -4.64 -22.09
C GLU A 37 7.86 -3.37 -21.95
N VAL A 38 8.04 -2.61 -23.03
CA VAL A 38 8.90 -1.41 -23.02
C VAL A 38 8.09 -0.19 -23.39
N VAL A 39 8.07 0.77 -22.48
CA VAL A 39 7.39 2.05 -22.65
C VAL A 39 8.32 3.22 -22.32
N LYS A 40 8.17 4.32 -23.04
CA LYS A 40 8.74 5.61 -22.69
C LYS A 40 7.67 6.45 -22.01
N LEU A 41 7.95 6.89 -20.79
CA LEU A 41 7.12 7.83 -20.04
C LEU A 41 7.72 9.23 -20.19
N SER A 42 6.87 10.22 -20.44
CA SER A 42 7.25 11.63 -20.37
C SER A 42 6.13 12.44 -19.76
N TYR A 43 6.47 13.52 -19.08
CA TYR A 43 5.53 14.43 -18.47
C TYR A 43 5.69 15.84 -19.02
N ASP A 44 4.58 16.42 -19.45
CA ASP A 44 4.51 17.80 -19.89
C ASP A 44 3.99 18.66 -18.73
N ASN A 45 4.88 19.45 -18.16
CA ASN A 45 4.58 20.33 -17.03
C ASN A 45 3.61 21.46 -17.40
N GLU A 46 3.56 21.90 -18.66
CA GLU A 46 2.69 22.99 -19.10
C GLU A 46 1.24 22.53 -19.21
N THR A 47 1.03 21.37 -19.77
CA THR A 47 -0.30 20.79 -19.98
C THR A 47 -0.71 19.78 -18.93
N SER A 48 0.19 19.45 -18.00
CA SER A 48 0.00 18.41 -16.97
C SER A 48 -0.42 17.06 -17.56
N LYS A 49 0.23 16.66 -18.67
CA LYS A 49 -0.07 15.40 -19.36
C LYS A 49 1.06 14.42 -19.20
N VAL A 50 0.70 13.16 -18.91
CA VAL A 50 1.61 12.03 -18.96
C VAL A 50 1.47 11.37 -20.32
N LEU A 51 2.56 11.30 -21.06
CA LEU A 51 2.63 10.66 -22.35
C LEU A 51 3.32 9.32 -22.21
N ILE A 52 2.65 8.28 -22.65
CA ILE A 52 3.11 6.90 -22.62
C ILE A 52 3.26 6.42 -24.06
N LYS A 53 4.48 6.11 -24.47
CA LYS A 53 4.78 5.62 -25.82
C LYS A 53 5.39 4.25 -25.77
N SER A 54 4.95 3.36 -26.65
CA SER A 54 5.63 2.12 -27.02
C SER A 54 5.89 2.11 -28.52
N LYS A 55 6.46 1.03 -29.04
CA LYS A 55 6.86 0.92 -30.47
C LYS A 55 5.75 1.33 -31.46
N SER A 56 4.50 0.97 -31.17
CA SER A 56 3.37 1.19 -32.09
C SER A 56 2.18 1.93 -31.48
N LYS A 57 2.27 2.32 -30.20
CA LYS A 57 1.14 2.92 -29.47
C LYS A 57 1.56 4.17 -28.72
N GLN A 58 0.63 5.10 -28.62
CA GLN A 58 0.78 6.28 -27.81
C GLN A 58 -0.51 6.53 -27.02
N THR A 59 -0.39 6.76 -25.74
CA THR A 59 -1.51 7.13 -24.86
C THR A 59 -1.14 8.40 -24.10
N THR A 60 -2.08 9.32 -23.99
CA THR A 60 -1.95 10.52 -23.17
C THR A 60 -2.91 10.40 -22.00
N LEU A 61 -2.38 10.46 -20.78
CA LEU A 61 -3.18 10.59 -19.56
C LEU A 61 -3.14 12.04 -19.10
N ILE A 62 -4.25 12.50 -18.55
CA ILE A 62 -4.24 13.76 -17.80
C ILE A 62 -3.49 13.46 -16.52
N GLY A 63 -2.36 14.10 -16.34
CA GLY A 63 -1.56 14.07 -15.12
C GLY A 63 -2.30 14.74 -13.97
N GLY A 64 -1.68 14.70 -12.79
CA GLY A 64 -2.23 15.34 -11.60
C GLY A 64 -2.58 16.81 -11.83
N LEU A 65 -3.19 17.41 -10.85
CA LEU A 65 -3.72 18.77 -10.89
C LEU A 65 -2.73 19.76 -11.51
N SER A 66 -3.13 20.40 -12.60
CA SER A 66 -2.34 21.44 -13.22
C SER A 66 -2.06 22.58 -12.22
N ALA A 67 -0.81 23.02 -12.13
CA ALA A 67 -0.42 24.16 -11.31
C ALA A 67 -1.27 25.42 -11.61
N LYS A 68 -1.65 25.59 -12.87
CA LYS A 68 -2.48 26.73 -13.31
C LYS A 68 -3.93 26.62 -12.84
N ALA A 69 -4.48 25.39 -12.77
CA ALA A 69 -5.87 25.17 -12.36
C ALA A 69 -6.04 25.15 -10.83
N PHE A 70 -5.02 24.65 -10.10
CA PHE A 70 -5.08 24.46 -8.65
C PHE A 70 -3.74 24.78 -7.97
N PRO A 71 -3.32 26.06 -7.92
CA PRO A 71 -2.00 26.44 -7.42
C PRO A 71 -1.73 26.00 -5.98
N ASN A 72 -2.74 26.06 -5.11
CA ASN A 72 -2.63 25.62 -3.72
C ASN A 72 -2.55 24.08 -3.59
N SER A 73 -3.08 23.35 -4.57
CA SER A 73 -3.05 21.88 -4.58
C SER A 73 -1.67 21.34 -4.94
N GLN A 74 -0.90 22.04 -5.75
CA GLN A 74 0.48 21.64 -6.04
C GLN A 74 1.39 21.77 -4.82
N GLN A 75 1.25 22.84 -4.05
CA GLN A 75 2.02 23.01 -2.82
C GLN A 75 1.68 21.89 -1.83
N ASN A 76 0.41 21.57 -1.65
CA ASN A 76 -0.03 20.46 -0.82
C ASN A 76 0.49 19.12 -1.34
N LEU A 77 0.51 18.87 -2.66
CA LEU A 77 1.06 17.63 -3.24
C LEU A 77 2.57 17.52 -3.01
N LEU A 78 3.31 18.64 -3.15
CA LEU A 78 4.75 18.66 -2.88
C LEU A 78 5.06 18.41 -1.40
N GLU A 79 4.27 18.99 -0.50
CA GLU A 79 4.39 18.75 0.94
C GLU A 79 4.06 17.29 1.29
N TRP A 80 3.02 16.73 0.70
CA TRP A 80 2.66 15.32 0.84
C TRP A 80 3.76 14.40 0.30
N HIS A 81 4.34 14.74 -0.83
CA HIS A 81 5.44 13.98 -1.42
C HIS A 81 6.67 13.99 -0.51
N LYS A 82 7.09 15.17 -0.02
CA LYS A 82 8.18 15.28 0.96
C LYS A 82 7.91 14.45 2.22
N ALA A 83 6.73 14.60 2.81
CA ALA A 83 6.34 13.84 3.99
C ALA A 83 6.29 12.33 3.72
N SER A 84 5.95 11.91 2.50
CA SER A 84 5.95 10.51 2.10
C SER A 84 7.37 9.96 1.96
N ILE A 85 8.30 10.74 1.38
CA ILE A 85 9.73 10.37 1.28
C ILE A 85 10.34 10.28 2.68
N GLU A 86 10.10 11.26 3.55
CA GLU A 86 10.58 11.24 4.93
C GLU A 86 10.05 10.02 5.68
N ARG A 87 8.77 9.70 5.54
CA ARG A 87 8.17 8.51 6.14
C ARG A 87 8.73 7.22 5.56
N ALA A 88 8.97 7.16 4.25
CA ALA A 88 9.58 6.01 3.61
C ALA A 88 11.00 5.75 4.16
N ALA A 89 11.77 6.80 4.42
CA ALA A 89 13.09 6.70 5.02
C ALA A 89 13.08 6.19 6.47
N GLN A 90 11.94 6.28 7.15
CA GLN A 90 11.74 5.78 8.51
C GLN A 90 11.50 4.25 8.55
N ILE A 91 11.16 3.62 7.42
CA ILE A 91 10.90 2.19 7.35
C ILE A 91 12.17 1.46 6.93
N LYS A 92 12.70 0.61 7.82
CA LYS A 92 13.91 -0.18 7.61
C LYS A 92 13.71 -1.59 8.15
N ASP A 93 13.95 -2.59 7.32
CA ASP A 93 13.93 -4.00 7.70
C ASP A 93 12.71 -4.38 8.55
N SER A 94 11.53 -4.02 8.07
CA SER A 94 10.24 -4.23 8.76
C SER A 94 10.07 -3.49 10.10
N SER A 95 10.98 -2.56 10.42
CA SER A 95 10.93 -1.71 11.61
C SER A 95 10.66 -0.26 11.24
N TYR A 96 10.22 0.53 12.20
CA TYR A 96 9.95 1.96 12.01
C TYR A 96 10.88 2.81 12.88
N VAL A 97 11.66 3.70 12.25
CA VAL A 97 12.55 4.63 12.94
C VAL A 97 11.80 5.92 13.22
N MET A 98 11.64 6.24 14.49
CA MET A 98 10.98 7.47 14.94
C MET A 98 11.85 8.70 14.68
N ALA A 99 11.25 9.90 14.68
CA ALA A 99 11.97 11.16 14.49
C ALA A 99 13.04 11.43 15.57
N ASN A 100 12.88 10.87 16.76
CA ASN A 100 13.88 10.93 17.85
C ASN A 100 15.00 9.89 17.71
N GLY A 101 15.02 9.09 16.64
CA GLY A 101 15.98 8.02 16.38
C GLY A 101 15.65 6.68 17.05
N GLU A 102 14.60 6.60 17.85
CA GLU A 102 14.14 5.34 18.44
C GLU A 102 13.60 4.40 17.36
N THR A 103 13.97 3.12 17.42
CA THR A 103 13.48 2.11 16.49
C THR A 103 12.35 1.30 17.14
N ARG A 104 11.21 1.26 16.49
CA ARG A 104 10.09 0.38 16.82
C ARG A 104 10.19 -0.88 16.00
N SER A 105 10.53 -1.98 16.66
CA SER A 105 10.51 -3.30 16.04
C SER A 105 9.11 -3.90 16.08
N PRO A 106 8.78 -4.81 15.15
CA PRO A 106 7.51 -5.51 15.21
C PRO A 106 7.42 -6.37 16.49
N PHE A 107 6.25 -6.39 17.11
CA PHE A 107 5.98 -7.30 18.21
C PHE A 107 5.60 -8.71 17.71
N THR A 108 5.13 -8.82 16.47
CA THR A 108 4.97 -10.09 15.76
C THR A 108 5.19 -9.91 14.26
N THR A 109 5.66 -10.96 13.60
CA THR A 109 5.79 -11.03 12.14
C THR A 109 5.23 -12.36 11.65
N ILE A 110 4.30 -12.30 10.70
CA ILE A 110 3.57 -13.43 10.16
C ILE A 110 3.90 -13.52 8.67
N THR A 111 4.28 -14.70 8.17
CA THR A 111 4.54 -14.90 6.75
C THR A 111 3.43 -15.75 6.14
N VAL A 112 2.83 -15.23 5.07
CA VAL A 112 1.71 -15.88 4.36
C VAL A 112 1.91 -15.78 2.85
N GLY A 113 1.26 -16.67 2.10
CA GLY A 113 1.20 -16.55 0.64
C GLY A 113 0.37 -15.33 0.23
N SER A 114 0.86 -14.56 -0.74
CA SER A 114 0.14 -13.36 -1.24
C SER A 114 -1.25 -13.69 -1.78
N GLU A 115 -1.43 -14.86 -2.38
CA GLU A 115 -2.73 -15.31 -2.90
C GLU A 115 -3.72 -15.58 -1.76
N VAL A 116 -3.27 -16.22 -0.67
CA VAL A 116 -4.11 -16.49 0.51
C VAL A 116 -4.57 -15.18 1.15
N LEU A 117 -3.64 -14.24 1.31
CA LEU A 117 -3.93 -12.92 1.86
C LEU A 117 -4.87 -12.11 0.96
N HIS A 118 -4.62 -12.14 -0.35
CA HIS A 118 -5.48 -11.46 -1.33
C HIS A 118 -6.91 -12.02 -1.31
N ASP A 119 -7.06 -13.34 -1.30
CA ASP A 119 -8.38 -13.98 -1.28
C ASP A 119 -9.15 -13.66 0.01
N ALA A 120 -8.48 -13.69 1.17
CA ALA A 120 -9.08 -13.31 2.43
C ALA A 120 -9.60 -11.86 2.43
N LEU A 121 -8.80 -10.92 1.93
CA LEU A 121 -9.17 -9.50 1.88
C LEU A 121 -10.25 -9.21 0.82
N ARG A 122 -10.28 -9.97 -0.28
CA ARG A 122 -11.27 -9.81 -1.36
C ARG A 122 -12.69 -10.12 -0.91
N CYS A 123 -12.86 -10.91 0.13
CA CYS A 123 -14.17 -11.27 0.69
C CYS A 123 -14.97 -10.05 1.19
N ASP A 124 -14.33 -8.89 1.41
CA ASP A 124 -15.01 -7.64 1.78
C ASP A 124 -16.14 -7.27 0.79
N GLY A 125 -15.91 -7.47 -0.51
CA GLY A 125 -16.92 -7.18 -1.55
C GLY A 125 -18.12 -8.15 -1.58
N MET A 126 -18.01 -9.32 -0.98
CA MET A 126 -19.05 -10.36 -1.02
C MET A 126 -20.22 -10.04 -0.11
N ASN A 127 -20.00 -9.20 0.92
CA ASN A 127 -21.02 -8.78 1.89
C ASN A 127 -21.85 -7.56 1.42
N GLY A 128 -21.78 -7.20 0.16
CA GLY A 128 -22.67 -6.21 -0.49
C GLY A 128 -22.28 -4.73 -0.31
N GLN A 129 -21.33 -4.42 0.54
CA GLN A 129 -20.70 -3.10 0.62
C GLN A 129 -19.20 -3.28 0.85
N LYS A 130 -18.39 -2.62 0.02
CA LYS A 130 -16.94 -2.58 0.19
C LYS A 130 -16.62 -1.58 1.29
N LEU A 131 -16.40 -2.07 2.51
CA LEU A 131 -16.05 -1.24 3.67
C LEU A 131 -14.57 -0.85 3.66
N ASN A 132 -13.73 -1.58 2.92
CA ASN A 132 -12.28 -1.45 2.96
C ASN A 132 -11.72 -1.49 4.41
N ARG A 133 -12.36 -2.28 5.26
CA ARG A 133 -11.99 -2.43 6.68
C ARG A 133 -11.81 -3.90 6.98
N TYR A 134 -10.69 -4.25 7.61
CA TYR A 134 -10.37 -5.61 7.99
C TYR A 134 -9.66 -5.64 9.33
N THR A 135 -9.89 -6.72 10.06
CA THR A 135 -9.28 -6.97 11.35
C THR A 135 -8.37 -8.19 11.24
N PHE A 136 -7.11 -8.03 11.63
CA PHE A 136 -6.20 -9.14 11.85
C PHE A 136 -6.27 -9.52 13.32
N THR A 137 -6.50 -10.80 13.60
CA THR A 137 -6.52 -11.36 14.94
C THR A 137 -5.54 -12.52 15.01
N LEU A 138 -4.63 -12.50 15.99
CA LEU A 138 -3.87 -13.68 16.40
C LEU A 138 -4.49 -14.15 17.71
N LYS A 139 -5.00 -15.38 17.70
CA LYS A 139 -5.61 -16.00 18.87
C LYS A 139 -5.32 -17.50 18.88
N ASP A 140 -4.78 -17.96 20.00
CA ASP A 140 -4.49 -19.39 20.22
C ASP A 140 -3.60 -20.01 19.13
N GLY A 141 -2.73 -19.20 18.55
CA GLY A 141 -1.80 -19.61 17.49
C GLY A 141 -2.36 -19.49 16.07
N ASP A 142 -3.63 -19.14 15.90
CA ASP A 142 -4.25 -18.95 14.60
C ASP A 142 -4.31 -17.47 14.22
N VAL A 143 -3.91 -17.18 12.98
CA VAL A 143 -4.03 -15.83 12.41
C VAL A 143 -5.26 -15.77 11.52
N VAL A 144 -6.21 -14.95 11.91
CA VAL A 144 -7.51 -14.80 11.24
C VAL A 144 -7.65 -13.38 10.69
N ILE A 145 -8.15 -13.26 9.47
CA ILE A 145 -8.64 -11.99 8.92
C ILE A 145 -10.15 -12.02 8.96
N THR A 146 -10.74 -11.00 9.58
CA THR A 146 -12.17 -10.74 9.56
C THR A 146 -12.47 -9.55 8.66
N VAL A 147 -13.35 -9.71 7.69
CA VAL A 147 -13.85 -8.66 6.79
C VAL A 147 -15.37 -8.56 6.88
N GLY A 148 -15.89 -7.35 6.69
CA GLY A 148 -17.33 -7.10 6.80
C GLY A 148 -17.72 -6.32 8.05
N ASP A 149 -19.02 -6.30 8.37
CA ASP A 149 -19.54 -5.68 9.58
C ASP A 149 -20.61 -6.56 10.27
N HIS A 150 -20.81 -6.32 11.55
CA HIS A 150 -21.73 -7.11 12.40
C HIS A 150 -23.20 -7.02 11.96
N PHE A 151 -23.60 -6.02 11.18
CA PHE A 151 -24.99 -5.82 10.76
C PHE A 151 -25.29 -6.49 9.42
N LYS A 152 -24.26 -6.66 8.55
CA LYS A 152 -24.44 -7.15 7.20
C LYS A 152 -23.83 -8.52 6.95
N GLY A 153 -22.95 -8.94 7.81
CA GLY A 153 -22.24 -10.22 7.76
C GLY A 153 -20.74 -10.05 7.85
N LEU A 154 -20.12 -11.03 8.49
CA LEU A 154 -18.67 -11.14 8.65
C LEU A 154 -18.19 -12.37 7.88
N THR A 155 -17.02 -12.26 7.29
CA THR A 155 -16.27 -13.38 6.77
C THR A 155 -14.96 -13.48 7.54
N GLU A 156 -14.70 -14.64 8.11
CA GLU A 156 -13.47 -14.95 8.82
C GLU A 156 -12.66 -15.96 8.00
N THR A 157 -11.40 -15.66 7.81
CA THR A 157 -10.48 -16.53 7.04
C THR A 157 -9.22 -16.74 7.86
N THR A 158 -8.90 -17.99 8.21
CA THR A 158 -7.62 -18.34 8.80
C THR A 158 -6.56 -18.34 7.71
N ILE A 159 -5.56 -17.48 7.85
CA ILE A 159 -4.49 -17.30 6.86
C ILE A 159 -3.17 -17.96 7.25
N ALA A 160 -2.98 -18.25 8.54
CA ALA A 160 -1.81 -18.93 9.07
C ALA A 160 -2.13 -19.56 10.42
N THR A 161 -1.33 -20.56 10.84
CA THR A 161 -1.47 -21.27 12.11
C THR A 161 -0.11 -21.56 12.73
N GLY A 162 -0.09 -21.89 14.03
CA GLY A 162 1.12 -22.33 14.72
C GLY A 162 2.02 -21.20 15.23
N TYR A 163 1.49 -19.99 15.34
CA TYR A 163 2.22 -18.86 15.94
C TYR A 163 2.15 -18.91 17.46
N SER A 164 3.27 -18.60 18.12
CA SER A 164 3.39 -18.61 19.58
C SER A 164 3.44 -17.23 20.21
N ASP A 165 3.26 -16.17 19.40
CA ASP A 165 3.24 -14.79 19.88
C ASP A 165 1.99 -14.52 20.72
N ASP A 166 2.02 -13.42 21.48
CA ASP A 166 0.89 -12.98 22.28
C ASP A 166 -0.33 -12.67 21.40
N ASN A 167 -1.51 -13.00 21.90
CA ASN A 167 -2.77 -12.69 21.25
C ASN A 167 -2.91 -11.18 20.99
N PHE A 168 -3.32 -10.81 19.79
CA PHE A 168 -3.58 -9.41 19.44
C PHE A 168 -4.74 -9.26 18.48
N GLU A 169 -5.26 -8.05 18.42
CA GLU A 169 -6.22 -7.62 17.42
C GLU A 169 -5.78 -6.25 16.86
N ALA A 170 -5.82 -6.12 15.52
CA ALA A 170 -5.47 -4.89 14.84
C ALA A 170 -6.41 -4.63 13.66
N VAL A 171 -7.00 -3.44 13.63
CA VAL A 171 -7.96 -3.01 12.62
C VAL A 171 -7.30 -2.07 11.64
N PHE A 172 -7.54 -2.32 10.35
CA PHE A 172 -7.02 -1.51 9.25
C PHE A 172 -8.14 -1.11 8.29
N GLU A 173 -7.93 0.01 7.60
CA GLU A 173 -8.80 0.47 6.54
C GLU A 173 -7.97 0.83 5.30
N GLY A 174 -8.39 0.38 4.14
CA GLY A 174 -7.72 0.66 2.88
C GLY A 174 -7.94 -0.44 1.85
N GLY A 175 -7.41 -0.26 0.67
CA GLY A 175 -7.55 -1.19 -0.45
C GLY A 175 -6.35 -2.10 -0.63
N LEU A 176 -5.88 -2.78 0.43
CA LEU A 176 -4.71 -3.67 0.36
C LEU A 176 -4.88 -4.78 -0.68
N GLU A 177 -6.08 -5.28 -0.87
CA GLU A 177 -6.40 -6.30 -1.88
C GLU A 177 -6.03 -5.83 -3.30
N ASN A 178 -6.13 -4.54 -3.59
CA ASN A 178 -5.76 -4.00 -4.89
C ASN A 178 -4.26 -4.02 -5.14
N ILE A 179 -3.46 -3.94 -4.09
CA ILE A 179 -2.01 -4.00 -4.16
C ILE A 179 -1.57 -5.45 -4.32
N LEU A 180 -2.11 -6.35 -3.50
CA LEU A 180 -1.71 -7.76 -3.45
C LEU A 180 -1.93 -8.50 -4.76
N LYS A 181 -2.92 -8.12 -5.57
CA LYS A 181 -3.17 -8.76 -6.89
C LYS A 181 -1.98 -8.71 -7.86
N TYR A 182 -0.99 -7.86 -7.60
CA TYR A 182 0.20 -7.71 -8.44
C TYR A 182 1.41 -8.51 -7.94
N TYR A 183 1.32 -9.09 -6.74
CA TYR A 183 2.40 -9.84 -6.13
C TYR A 183 2.13 -11.33 -6.15
N LYS A 184 3.20 -12.09 -6.32
CA LYS A 184 3.24 -13.54 -6.16
C LYS A 184 4.33 -13.89 -5.16
N GLY A 185 4.16 -14.99 -4.45
CA GLY A 185 5.12 -15.44 -3.44
C GLY A 185 4.68 -15.10 -2.03
N ASN A 186 5.62 -14.97 -1.13
CA ASN A 186 5.33 -14.73 0.27
C ASN A 186 5.24 -13.23 0.60
N VAL A 187 4.44 -12.93 1.59
CA VAL A 187 4.31 -11.61 2.19
C VAL A 187 4.57 -11.74 3.69
N SER A 188 5.51 -10.97 4.20
CA SER A 188 5.76 -10.85 5.63
C SER A 188 4.95 -9.68 6.19
N LEU A 189 4.07 -9.97 7.14
CA LEU A 189 3.20 -9.02 7.84
C LEU A 189 3.83 -8.69 9.19
N SER A 190 4.41 -7.52 9.32
CA SER A 190 5.06 -7.05 10.56
C SER A 190 4.17 -6.04 11.27
N PHE A 191 3.72 -6.38 12.48
CA PHE A 191 2.82 -5.55 13.29
C PHE A 191 3.61 -4.79 14.35
N LEU A 192 3.46 -3.47 14.38
CA LEU A 192 4.15 -2.55 15.29
C LEU A 192 3.15 -1.87 16.22
N ASP A 193 3.48 -1.78 17.51
CA ASP A 193 2.63 -1.14 18.51
C ASP A 193 2.96 0.35 18.65
N PHE A 194 1.92 1.18 18.49
CA PHE A 194 1.94 2.62 18.68
C PHE A 194 0.80 3.09 19.62
N LYS A 195 0.24 2.17 20.39
CA LYS A 195 -0.89 2.49 21.29
C LYS A 195 -0.50 3.51 22.35
N ASN A 196 0.73 3.45 22.85
CA ASN A 196 1.24 4.40 23.86
C ASN A 196 1.33 5.84 23.34
N GLU A 197 1.42 6.04 22.03
CA GLU A 197 1.40 7.35 21.38
C GLU A 197 -0.01 7.79 20.97
N GLY A 198 -1.05 7.11 21.46
CA GLY A 198 -2.44 7.39 21.07
C GLY A 198 -2.75 7.03 19.63
N GLN A 199 -1.97 6.13 19.04
CA GLN A 199 -2.11 5.65 17.68
C GLN A 199 -2.39 4.14 17.70
N GLY A 200 -3.03 3.64 16.65
CA GLY A 200 -3.30 2.20 16.52
C GLY A 200 -2.06 1.41 16.11
N THR A 201 -2.22 0.10 16.02
CA THR A 201 -1.21 -0.79 15.46
C THR A 201 -0.88 -0.37 14.03
N ARG A 202 0.39 -0.47 13.65
CA ARG A 202 0.86 -0.26 12.26
C ARG A 202 1.27 -1.57 11.64
N LEU A 203 1.04 -1.70 10.35
CA LEU A 203 1.41 -2.86 9.56
C LEU A 203 2.44 -2.46 8.51
N ILE A 204 3.53 -3.20 8.45
CA ILE A 204 4.46 -3.20 7.32
C ILE A 204 4.31 -4.57 6.63
N MET A 205 3.89 -4.55 5.37
CA MET A 205 3.92 -5.73 4.51
C MET A 205 5.18 -5.66 3.67
N SER A 206 6.03 -6.67 3.77
CA SER A 206 7.26 -6.78 2.99
C SER A 206 7.15 -7.95 2.01
N PHE A 207 7.62 -7.74 0.79
CA PHE A 207 7.57 -8.72 -0.30
C PHE A 207 8.97 -9.24 -0.63
N ASP A 208 9.06 -10.42 -1.22
CA ASP A 208 10.32 -11.09 -1.56
C ASP A 208 11.23 -10.27 -2.48
N ASN A 209 10.67 -9.36 -3.28
CA ASN A 209 11.41 -8.48 -4.19
C ASN A 209 11.93 -7.18 -3.52
N GLY A 210 11.76 -7.04 -2.20
CA GLY A 210 12.17 -5.85 -1.44
C GLY A 210 11.18 -4.69 -1.47
N ASP A 211 10.05 -4.83 -2.14
CA ASP A 211 8.94 -3.88 -2.06
C ASP A 211 8.25 -3.99 -0.70
N TRP A 212 7.59 -2.92 -0.28
CA TRP A 212 6.83 -2.92 0.95
C TRP A 212 5.62 -1.98 0.89
N VAL A 213 4.65 -2.26 1.75
CA VAL A 213 3.47 -1.42 2.00
C VAL A 213 3.39 -1.11 3.49
N PHE A 214 3.24 0.16 3.83
CA PHE A 214 2.99 0.61 5.19
C PHE A 214 1.54 1.05 5.35
N GLN A 215 0.88 0.53 6.37
CA GLN A 215 -0.52 0.83 6.68
C GLN A 215 -0.66 1.24 8.14
N ALA A 216 -1.29 2.41 8.38
CA ALA A 216 -1.68 2.81 9.71
C ALA A 216 -2.98 2.09 10.12
N GLY A 217 -3.02 1.58 11.34
CA GLY A 217 -4.21 0.99 11.91
C GLY A 217 -5.23 2.05 12.35
N VAL A 218 -6.44 1.59 12.60
CA VAL A 218 -7.53 2.36 13.19
C VAL A 218 -7.56 2.08 14.70
N LEU A 219 -7.80 3.10 15.50
CA LEU A 219 -8.05 2.97 16.94
C LEU A 219 -9.49 2.47 17.20
#